data_79153078bc5f708c975652b99c2160f8
#
_entry.id   79153078bc5f708c975652b99c2160f8
#
_cell.length_a   1.000
_cell.length_b   1.000
_cell.length_c   1.000
_cell.angle_alpha   90.00
_cell.angle_beta   90.00
_cell.angle_gamma   90.00
#
_symmetry.space_group_name_H-M   'P 1'
#
loop_
_entity.id
_entity.type
_entity.pdbx_description
1 polymer ?
#
loop_
_entity_poly.entity_id
_entity_poly.type
_entity_poly.pdbx_seq_one_letter_code
_entity_poly.pdbx_strand_id
1 'polypeptide(L)'
;MARVRFPMLLCVALLSAGAAQAANVPEDRGAPATVSGVYSVTFNLSIASTLPAGTTITCRAQIAPNQGGLNLLNPQLVAVPVGTAAGLAAVTGSMATCAAEIPFAWTVTSPQGGVMLSYEIDAVSGSGSAPLLVRRSTQQNIGAAFPASGGSARLSLNLTF
;
A
#
# COMPACT_ATOMS: atom_id res chain seq x y z
N MET A 1 23.65 43.26 71.22
CA MET A 1 23.74 41.97 70.45
C MET A 1 22.35 41.38 70.39
N ALA A 2 21.63 41.63 69.28
CA ALA A 2 20.27 41.20 69.11
C ALA A 2 20.26 39.98 68.10
N ARG A 3 19.79 38.82 68.60
CA ARG A 3 19.64 37.61 67.77
C ARG A 3 18.28 37.62 67.13
N VAL A 4 18.24 37.78 65.77
CA VAL A 4 17.05 37.64 64.96
C VAL A 4 16.87 36.14 64.67
N ARG A 5 15.74 35.57 65.12
CA ARG A 5 15.31 34.20 64.76
C ARG A 5 14.39 34.29 63.61
N PHE A 6 14.76 33.72 62.42
CA PHE A 6 13.90 33.49 61.29
C PHE A 6 13.10 32.21 61.46
N PRO A 7 11.81 32.20 61.33
CA PRO A 7 11.03 30.95 61.23
C PRO A 7 11.13 30.39 59.83
N MET A 8 11.54 29.16 59.74
CA MET A 8 11.61 28.36 58.49
C MET A 8 10.18 27.90 58.16
N LEU A 9 9.58 28.53 57.14
CA LEU A 9 8.29 28.11 56.58
C LEU A 9 8.53 26.90 55.67
N LEU A 10 8.04 25.74 56.11
CA LEU A 10 8.08 24.49 55.34
C LEU A 10 6.90 24.48 54.34
N CYS A 11 7.12 24.86 53.08
CA CYS A 11 6.15 24.67 52.03
C CYS A 11 6.13 23.21 51.57
N VAL A 12 5.14 22.47 52.03
CA VAL A 12 4.83 21.12 51.49
C VAL A 12 4.09 21.31 50.18
N ALA A 13 4.79 21.16 49.06
CA ALA A 13 4.17 21.09 47.72
C ALA A 13 3.54 19.70 47.53
N LEU A 14 2.23 19.63 47.61
CA LEU A 14 1.45 18.47 47.21
C LEU A 14 1.51 18.34 45.69
N LEU A 15 2.36 17.47 45.17
CA LEU A 15 2.36 17.00 43.79
C LEU A 15 1.15 16.09 43.61
N SER A 16 0.04 16.63 43.13
CA SER A 16 -1.07 15.86 42.60
C SER A 16 -0.64 15.27 41.26
N ALA A 17 -0.19 14.02 41.25
CA ALA A 17 0.01 13.24 40.05
C ALA A 17 -1.37 12.97 39.44
N GLY A 18 -1.79 13.84 38.51
CA GLY A 18 -2.93 13.59 37.63
C GLY A 18 -2.55 12.43 36.73
N ALA A 19 -3.09 11.24 36.99
CA ALA A 19 -3.08 10.15 36.05
C ALA A 19 -3.87 10.61 34.83
N ALA A 20 -3.17 10.98 33.76
CA ALA A 20 -3.76 11.14 32.46
C ALA A 20 -4.29 9.77 32.06
N GLN A 21 -5.58 9.52 32.26
CA GLN A 21 -6.28 8.43 31.62
C GLN A 21 -6.19 8.70 30.12
N ALA A 22 -5.35 7.93 29.41
CA ALA A 22 -5.41 7.85 27.97
C ALA A 22 -6.85 7.45 27.65
N ALA A 23 -7.64 8.40 27.18
CA ALA A 23 -8.95 8.11 26.64
C ALA A 23 -8.71 7.09 25.52
N ASN A 24 -9.20 5.87 25.72
CA ASN A 24 -9.36 4.92 24.64
C ASN A 24 -10.32 5.59 23.66
N VAL A 25 -9.76 6.26 22.65
CA VAL A 25 -10.51 6.67 21.47
C VAL A 25 -11.06 5.37 20.90
N PRO A 26 -12.39 5.16 20.88
CA PRO A 26 -12.93 4.00 20.21
C PRO A 26 -12.43 4.08 18.78
N GLU A 27 -11.60 3.13 18.38
CA GLU A 27 -11.26 2.95 16.98
C GLU A 27 -12.60 2.64 16.32
N ASP A 28 -13.18 3.63 15.64
CA ASP A 28 -14.43 3.47 14.91
C ASP A 28 -14.14 2.52 13.73
N ARG A 29 -14.10 1.24 14.07
CA ARG A 29 -14.05 0.15 13.12
C ARG A 29 -15.41 0.13 12.47
N GLY A 30 -15.55 0.92 11.41
CA GLY A 30 -16.77 0.97 10.64
C GLY A 30 -17.33 -0.42 10.40
N ALA A 31 -18.64 -0.54 10.37
CA ALA A 31 -19.29 -1.82 10.09
C ALA A 31 -18.72 -2.44 8.80
N PRO A 32 -18.55 -3.76 8.73
CA PRO A 32 -18.11 -4.43 7.51
C PRO A 32 -18.94 -3.98 6.31
N ALA A 33 -18.27 -3.56 5.24
CA ALA A 33 -18.91 -3.08 4.03
C ALA A 33 -18.48 -3.90 2.82
N THR A 34 -19.42 -4.16 1.91
CA THR A 34 -19.08 -4.75 0.61
C THR A 34 -18.65 -3.64 -0.31
N VAL A 35 -17.43 -3.76 -0.85
CA VAL A 35 -16.84 -2.87 -1.85
C VAL A 35 -16.57 -3.65 -3.12
N SER A 36 -16.87 -3.05 -4.26
CA SER A 36 -16.65 -3.68 -5.56
C SER A 36 -16.26 -2.65 -6.60
N GLY A 37 -15.60 -3.08 -7.65
CA GLY A 37 -15.20 -2.21 -8.74
C GLY A 37 -14.11 -2.80 -9.60
N VAL A 38 -13.46 -1.93 -10.37
CA VAL A 38 -12.32 -2.27 -11.22
C VAL A 38 -11.19 -1.27 -10.99
N TYR A 39 -9.98 -1.75 -10.76
CA TYR A 39 -8.78 -0.93 -10.87
C TYR A 39 -8.14 -1.12 -12.24
N SER A 40 -8.01 -0.01 -12.99
CA SER A 40 -7.25 0.03 -14.24
C SER A 40 -5.88 0.63 -13.95
N VAL A 41 -4.83 -0.20 -13.95
CA VAL A 41 -3.46 0.22 -13.68
C VAL A 41 -2.71 0.32 -15.01
N THR A 42 -2.17 1.50 -15.32
CA THR A 42 -1.34 1.74 -16.50
C THR A 42 0.10 1.99 -16.08
N PHE A 43 1.02 1.24 -16.65
CA PHE A 43 2.45 1.41 -16.47
C PHE A 43 3.04 2.08 -17.71
N ASN A 44 3.60 3.27 -17.53
CA ASN A 44 4.36 3.99 -18.55
C ASN A 44 5.85 3.80 -18.24
N LEU A 45 6.53 3.01 -19.03
CA LEU A 45 7.91 2.60 -18.80
C LEU A 45 8.84 3.39 -19.70
N SER A 46 9.81 4.09 -19.12
CA SER A 46 10.94 4.64 -19.82
C SER A 46 12.09 3.63 -19.76
N ILE A 47 12.48 3.08 -20.90
CA ILE A 47 13.52 2.05 -20.98
C ILE A 47 14.88 2.72 -21.00
N ALA A 48 15.63 2.65 -19.89
CA ALA A 48 16.89 3.34 -19.69
C ALA A 48 18.06 2.78 -20.53
N SER A 49 17.96 1.54 -20.99
CA SER A 49 18.98 0.91 -21.84
C SER A 49 18.35 -0.05 -22.82
N THR A 50 19.02 -0.26 -23.95
CA THR A 50 18.55 -1.20 -24.97
C THR A 50 18.33 -2.60 -24.39
N LEU A 51 17.14 -3.13 -24.60
CA LEU A 51 16.82 -4.51 -24.29
C LEU A 51 17.23 -5.41 -25.46
N PRO A 52 17.61 -6.68 -25.20
CA PRO A 52 17.88 -7.63 -26.26
C PRO A 52 16.70 -7.78 -27.23
N ALA A 53 16.97 -8.06 -28.50
CA ALA A 53 15.93 -8.32 -29.46
C ALA A 53 15.06 -9.50 -29.03
N GLY A 54 13.74 -9.40 -29.26
CA GLY A 54 12.77 -10.42 -28.85
C GLY A 54 12.45 -10.41 -27.34
N THR A 55 12.85 -9.34 -26.61
CA THR A 55 12.45 -9.20 -25.21
C THR A 55 10.94 -8.91 -25.11
N THR A 56 10.27 -9.67 -24.26
CA THR A 56 8.87 -9.45 -23.86
C THR A 56 8.83 -8.81 -22.50
N ILE A 57 8.05 -7.72 -22.35
CA ILE A 57 7.82 -7.07 -21.06
C ILE A 57 6.42 -7.44 -20.58
N THR A 58 6.34 -7.98 -19.36
CA THR A 58 5.08 -8.31 -18.70
C THR A 58 4.95 -7.46 -17.44
N CYS A 59 3.79 -6.79 -17.30
CA CYS A 59 3.44 -6.07 -16.08
C CYS A 59 2.39 -6.85 -15.32
N ARG A 60 2.62 -7.09 -14.04
CA ARG A 60 1.67 -7.70 -13.13
C ARG A 60 1.30 -6.69 -12.05
N ALA A 61 0.03 -6.60 -11.74
CA ALA A 61 -0.48 -5.78 -10.66
C ALA A 61 -1.30 -6.63 -9.71
N GLN A 62 -1.19 -6.33 -8.44
CA GLN A 62 -1.92 -6.98 -7.35
C GLN A 62 -2.47 -5.91 -6.42
N ILE A 63 -3.74 -6.03 -6.04
CA ILE A 63 -4.36 -5.18 -5.04
C ILE A 63 -4.87 -6.02 -3.88
N ALA A 64 -4.81 -5.45 -2.68
CA ALA A 64 -5.41 -6.02 -1.47
C ALA A 64 -5.99 -4.88 -0.62
N PRO A 65 -7.07 -5.11 0.15
CA PRO A 65 -7.60 -4.08 1.04
C PRO A 65 -6.56 -3.72 2.10
N ASN A 66 -6.39 -2.41 2.33
CA ASN A 66 -5.59 -1.91 3.44
C ASN A 66 -6.44 -1.99 4.72
N GLN A 67 -6.30 -3.06 5.46
CA GLN A 67 -7.05 -3.30 6.69
C GLN A 67 -6.42 -2.64 7.92
N GLY A 68 -5.83 -1.47 7.78
CA GLY A 68 -5.31 -0.62 8.83
C GLY A 68 -4.77 -1.36 10.06
N GLY A 69 -3.47 -1.63 10.07
CA GLY A 69 -2.78 -2.23 11.20
C GLY A 69 -3.02 -3.73 11.34
N LEU A 70 -2.10 -4.53 10.83
CA LEU A 70 -1.94 -5.90 11.32
C LEU A 70 -1.70 -5.81 12.82
N ASN A 71 -2.70 -6.15 13.62
CA ASN A 71 -2.49 -6.37 15.04
C ASN A 71 -1.62 -7.63 15.18
N LEU A 72 -0.31 -7.43 15.22
CA LEU A 72 0.68 -8.49 15.35
C LEU A 72 0.49 -9.36 16.61
N LEU A 73 -0.38 -8.92 17.53
CA LEU A 73 -0.70 -9.63 18.77
C LEU A 73 -1.88 -10.61 18.60
N ASN A 74 -2.59 -10.58 17.48
CA ASN A 74 -3.65 -11.53 17.18
C ASN A 74 -3.58 -11.99 15.73
N PRO A 75 -2.69 -12.93 15.39
CA PRO A 75 -2.56 -13.47 14.06
C PRO A 75 -3.68 -14.48 13.75
N GLN A 76 -4.91 -14.06 13.85
CA GLN A 76 -5.95 -14.74 13.09
C GLN A 76 -5.65 -14.40 11.63
N LEU A 77 -5.06 -15.35 10.93
CA LEU A 77 -4.85 -15.33 9.49
C LEU A 77 -6.23 -15.27 8.81
N VAL A 78 -6.85 -14.10 8.85
CA VAL A 78 -7.97 -13.80 7.97
C VAL A 78 -7.34 -13.73 6.59
N ALA A 79 -7.72 -14.66 5.71
CA ALA A 79 -7.28 -14.62 4.32
C ALA A 79 -7.68 -13.26 3.74
N VAL A 80 -6.69 -12.40 3.50
CA VAL A 80 -6.92 -11.09 2.89
C VAL A 80 -7.26 -11.35 1.42
N PRO A 81 -8.43 -10.91 0.93
CA PRO A 81 -8.76 -11.08 -0.47
C PRO A 81 -7.76 -10.32 -1.35
N VAL A 82 -7.39 -10.92 -2.47
CA VAL A 82 -6.41 -10.38 -3.40
C VAL A 82 -7.00 -10.37 -4.80
N GLY A 83 -6.87 -9.23 -5.49
CA GLY A 83 -7.12 -9.12 -6.92
C GLY A 83 -5.81 -9.05 -7.69
N THR A 84 -5.70 -9.75 -8.81
CA THR A 84 -4.49 -9.76 -9.64
C THR A 84 -4.84 -9.62 -11.11
N ALA A 85 -4.00 -8.93 -11.88
CA ALA A 85 -4.04 -8.92 -13.33
C ALA A 85 -2.64 -8.76 -13.91
N ALA A 86 -2.48 -9.16 -15.18
CA ALA A 86 -1.24 -9.00 -15.92
C ALA A 86 -1.54 -8.52 -17.34
N GLY A 87 -0.60 -7.76 -17.91
CA GLY A 87 -0.63 -7.27 -19.27
C GLY A 87 0.73 -7.38 -19.95
N LEU A 88 0.73 -7.50 -21.26
CA LEU A 88 1.94 -7.40 -22.08
C LEU A 88 2.16 -5.93 -22.47
N ALA A 89 3.40 -5.50 -22.46
CA ALA A 89 3.73 -4.14 -22.86
C ALA A 89 3.80 -4.01 -24.39
N ALA A 90 3.22 -2.95 -24.91
CA ALA A 90 3.50 -2.45 -26.24
C ALA A 90 4.76 -1.57 -26.19
N VAL A 91 5.82 -1.98 -26.87
CA VAL A 91 7.11 -1.29 -26.89
C VAL A 91 7.20 -0.41 -28.15
N THR A 92 7.54 0.86 -27.97
CA THR A 92 7.77 1.82 -29.06
C THR A 92 9.03 2.64 -28.76
N GLY A 93 10.12 2.31 -29.45
CA GLY A 93 11.43 2.94 -29.20
C GLY A 93 11.93 2.65 -27.79
N SER A 94 12.18 3.73 -27.03
CA SER A 94 12.61 3.67 -25.62
C SER A 94 11.46 3.73 -24.62
N MET A 95 10.22 3.59 -25.08
CA MET A 95 9.04 3.60 -24.24
C MET A 95 8.30 2.28 -24.34
N ALA A 96 7.69 1.86 -23.24
CA ALA A 96 6.76 0.75 -23.22
C ALA A 96 5.55 1.12 -22.37
N THR A 97 4.38 0.64 -22.77
CA THR A 97 3.15 0.84 -22.00
C THR A 97 2.43 -0.48 -21.86
N CYS A 98 2.03 -0.81 -20.64
CA CYS A 98 1.12 -1.92 -20.41
C CYS A 98 0.02 -1.53 -19.42
N ALA A 99 -1.12 -2.19 -19.52
CA ALA A 99 -2.26 -2.00 -18.65
C ALA A 99 -2.70 -3.32 -18.05
N ALA A 100 -3.20 -3.24 -16.81
CA ALA A 100 -3.79 -4.36 -16.10
C ALA A 100 -5.13 -3.91 -15.50
N GLU A 101 -6.20 -4.66 -15.76
CA GLU A 101 -7.52 -4.41 -15.19
C GLU A 101 -7.83 -5.45 -14.13
N ILE A 102 -8.08 -5.01 -12.91
CA ILE A 102 -8.27 -5.86 -11.73
C ILE A 102 -9.69 -5.68 -11.21
N PRO A 103 -10.64 -6.55 -11.57
CA PRO A 103 -11.95 -6.56 -10.97
C PRO A 103 -11.86 -7.09 -9.53
N PHE A 104 -12.68 -6.53 -8.64
CA PHE A 104 -12.76 -6.97 -7.26
C PHE A 104 -14.18 -6.83 -6.69
N ALA A 105 -14.51 -7.71 -5.72
CA ALA A 105 -15.72 -7.64 -4.92
C ALA A 105 -15.39 -8.26 -3.55
N TRP A 106 -15.25 -7.41 -2.52
CA TRP A 106 -14.77 -7.82 -1.20
C TRP A 106 -15.66 -7.31 -0.08
N THR A 107 -15.72 -8.03 1.03
CA THR A 107 -16.21 -7.51 2.29
C THR A 107 -15.01 -7.07 3.12
N VAL A 108 -14.97 -5.78 3.48
CA VAL A 108 -13.86 -5.17 4.22
C VAL A 108 -14.35 -4.62 5.55
N THR A 109 -13.51 -4.66 6.57
CA THR A 109 -13.82 -4.14 7.92
C THR A 109 -13.54 -2.66 8.06
N SER A 110 -12.75 -2.07 7.15
CA SER A 110 -12.40 -0.65 7.15
C SER A 110 -12.37 -0.13 5.72
N PRO A 111 -13.51 0.25 5.14
CA PRO A 111 -13.58 0.75 3.77
C PRO A 111 -12.77 2.06 3.57
N GLN A 112 -12.56 2.85 4.62
CA GLN A 112 -11.77 4.08 4.57
C GLN A 112 -10.27 3.80 4.38
N GLY A 113 -9.79 2.60 4.70
CA GLY A 113 -8.39 2.21 4.53
C GLY A 113 -7.94 2.11 3.08
N GLY A 114 -8.88 2.02 2.13
CA GLY A 114 -8.56 1.86 0.72
C GLY A 114 -7.88 0.53 0.40
N VAL A 115 -7.10 0.53 -0.68
CA VAL A 115 -6.33 -0.63 -1.13
C VAL A 115 -4.83 -0.34 -1.12
N MET A 116 -4.06 -1.40 -1.00
CA MET A 116 -2.63 -1.41 -1.27
C MET A 116 -2.39 -2.08 -2.61
N LEU A 117 -1.72 -1.37 -3.50
CA LEU A 117 -1.26 -1.87 -4.78
C LEU A 117 0.20 -2.32 -4.65
N SER A 118 0.51 -3.47 -5.19
CA SER A 118 1.87 -3.91 -5.50
C SER A 118 1.97 -4.28 -6.97
N TYR A 119 3.18 -4.17 -7.53
CA TYR A 119 3.41 -4.55 -8.92
C TYR A 119 4.75 -5.23 -9.14
N GLU A 120 4.83 -5.98 -10.22
CA GLU A 120 6.04 -6.57 -10.76
C GLU A 120 6.07 -6.35 -12.27
N ILE A 121 7.22 -5.93 -12.79
CA ILE A 121 7.48 -5.77 -14.21
C ILE A 121 8.69 -6.61 -14.55
N ASP A 122 8.51 -7.57 -15.44
CA ASP A 122 9.56 -8.45 -15.93
C ASP A 122 9.84 -8.20 -17.40
N ALA A 123 11.11 -8.05 -17.76
CA ALA A 123 11.59 -8.15 -19.12
C ALA A 123 12.30 -9.49 -19.29
N VAL A 124 11.82 -10.28 -20.21
CA VAL A 124 12.34 -11.63 -20.49
C VAL A 124 12.72 -11.71 -21.96
N SER A 125 13.95 -12.12 -22.25
CA SER A 125 14.41 -12.38 -23.60
C SER A 125 14.52 -13.89 -23.88
N GLY A 126 14.49 -14.25 -25.16
CA GLY A 126 14.53 -15.63 -25.58
C GLY A 126 13.16 -16.24 -25.80
N SER A 127 13.15 -17.38 -26.45
CA SER A 127 11.93 -18.13 -26.78
C SER A 127 12.07 -19.58 -26.38
N GLY A 128 10.95 -20.25 -26.14
CA GLY A 128 10.92 -21.68 -25.85
C GLY A 128 11.25 -22.02 -24.41
N SER A 129 11.98 -23.11 -24.21
CA SER A 129 12.19 -23.71 -22.88
C SER A 129 13.25 -23.05 -21.99
N ALA A 130 13.92 -22.00 -22.48
CA ALA A 130 14.98 -21.31 -21.74
C ALA A 130 14.86 -19.77 -21.83
N PRO A 131 13.74 -19.18 -21.38
CA PRO A 131 13.64 -17.71 -21.30
C PRO A 131 14.62 -17.19 -20.23
N LEU A 132 15.30 -16.08 -20.54
CA LEU A 132 16.22 -15.42 -19.63
C LEU A 132 15.60 -14.12 -19.09
N LEU A 133 15.44 -14.03 -17.78
CA LEU A 133 15.05 -12.77 -17.13
C LEU A 133 16.20 -11.77 -17.28
N VAL A 134 15.99 -10.71 -18.04
CA VAL A 134 17.01 -9.66 -18.29
C VAL A 134 16.85 -8.46 -17.39
N ARG A 135 15.61 -8.21 -16.91
CA ARG A 135 15.33 -7.12 -15.98
C ARG A 135 14.05 -7.37 -15.19
N ARG A 136 14.02 -6.89 -13.95
CA ARG A 136 12.84 -6.87 -13.10
C ARG A 136 12.73 -5.55 -12.33
N SER A 137 11.51 -5.04 -12.19
CA SER A 137 11.18 -3.94 -11.30
C SER A 137 9.96 -4.31 -10.47
N THR A 138 10.03 -4.09 -9.16
CA THR A 138 8.94 -4.38 -8.24
C THR A 138 8.74 -3.23 -7.27
N GLN A 139 7.50 -3.00 -6.87
CA GLN A 139 7.16 -2.13 -5.76
C GLN A 139 5.93 -2.66 -5.04
N GLN A 140 5.85 -2.40 -3.74
CA GLN A 140 4.74 -2.81 -2.89
C GLN A 140 4.20 -1.61 -2.11
N ASN A 141 2.94 -1.74 -1.66
CA ASN A 141 2.32 -0.81 -0.72
C ASN A 141 2.09 0.61 -1.27
N ILE A 142 1.64 0.72 -2.50
CA ILE A 142 1.12 1.98 -3.03
C ILE A 142 -0.35 2.08 -2.60
N GLY A 143 -0.66 3.03 -1.71
CA GLY A 143 -2.01 3.24 -1.22
C GLY A 143 -2.91 3.93 -2.26
N ALA A 144 -4.16 3.45 -2.39
CA ALA A 144 -5.18 4.07 -3.22
C ALA A 144 -6.56 3.96 -2.56
N ALA A 145 -7.44 4.93 -2.80
CA ALA A 145 -8.81 4.87 -2.29
C ALA A 145 -9.65 3.84 -3.05
N PHE A 146 -10.66 3.26 -2.40
CA PHE A 146 -11.66 2.48 -3.12
C PHE A 146 -12.42 3.37 -4.11
N PRO A 147 -12.71 2.88 -5.33
CA PRO A 147 -13.68 3.54 -6.20
C PRO A 147 -15.07 3.52 -5.56
N ALA A 148 -15.94 4.40 -6.00
CA ALA A 148 -17.37 4.29 -5.66
C ALA A 148 -17.89 2.89 -6.02
N SER A 149 -18.82 2.35 -5.22
CA SER A 149 -19.29 0.96 -5.36
C SER A 149 -19.71 0.66 -6.81
N GLY A 150 -19.15 -0.40 -7.36
CA GLY A 150 -19.33 -0.77 -8.77
C GLY A 150 -18.59 0.12 -9.78
N GLY A 151 -17.88 1.15 -9.33
CA GLY A 151 -17.15 2.06 -10.20
C GLY A 151 -15.75 1.57 -10.59
N SER A 152 -15.01 2.44 -11.29
CA SER A 152 -13.62 2.18 -11.65
C SER A 152 -12.69 3.25 -11.10
N ALA A 153 -11.49 2.84 -10.69
CA ALA A 153 -10.38 3.72 -10.37
C ALA A 153 -9.25 3.50 -11.37
N ARG A 154 -8.56 4.59 -11.74
CA ARG A 154 -7.41 4.55 -12.64
C ARG A 154 -6.15 4.95 -11.89
N LEU A 155 -5.11 4.17 -12.05
CA LEU A 155 -3.78 4.44 -11.54
C LEU A 155 -2.81 4.47 -12.71
N SER A 156 -1.98 5.51 -12.79
CA SER A 156 -0.93 5.61 -13.79
C SER A 156 0.41 5.72 -13.10
N LEU A 157 1.32 4.82 -13.40
CA LEU A 157 2.65 4.75 -12.83
C LEU A 157 3.67 5.04 -13.92
N ASN A 158 4.53 6.05 -13.70
CA ASN A 158 5.63 6.38 -14.60
C ASN A 158 6.91 5.84 -13.97
N LEU A 159 7.57 4.93 -14.66
CA LEU A 159 8.69 4.17 -14.13
C LEU A 159 9.87 4.21 -15.11
N THR A 160 11.07 4.25 -14.56
CA THR A 160 12.28 3.97 -15.33
C THR A 160 12.59 2.48 -15.21
N PHE A 161 12.75 1.84 -16.35
CA PHE A 161 12.90 0.40 -16.43
C PHE A 161 14.13 -0.02 -17.23
#